data_c81895d5fc9abf876155d03074fe6a06
#
_entry.id   c81895d5fc9abf876155d03074fe6a06
#
_cell.length_a   1.000
_cell.length_b   1.000
_cell.length_c   1.000
_cell.angle_alpha   90.00
_cell.angle_beta   90.00
_cell.angle_gamma   90.00
#
_symmetry.space_group_name_H-M   'P 1'
#
loop_
_entity.id
_entity.type
_entity.pdbx_description
1 polymer ?
#
loop_
_entity_poly.entity_id
_entity_poly.type
_entity_poly.pdbx_seq_one_letter_code
_entity_poly.pdbx_strand_id
1 'polypeptide(L)'
;MPPDRGSRRMMFRSGAALLVAALLSPPAIAQTQAQMNATAGSAFKRADAAMTRQWTATYAAMKRRDAADRSRGGGFGYAAATLASQRAWLKFRDAQCVIEGGEFAGGSMQNMAAAQCRTRLTDERTVQLRKLEWTR
;
A
#
# COMPACT_ATOMS: atom_id res chain seq x y z
N MET A 1 92.37 -18.11 -17.78
CA MET A 1 91.63 -17.84 -16.59
C MET A 1 90.44 -16.97 -16.98
N PRO A 2 89.25 -17.52 -17.20
CA PRO A 2 88.08 -16.72 -17.56
C PRO A 2 87.19 -16.46 -16.32
N PRO A 3 86.49 -15.33 -16.24
CA PRO A 3 85.65 -15.01 -15.08
C PRO A 3 84.25 -15.63 -15.21
N ASP A 4 83.80 -15.96 -14.04
CA ASP A 4 82.52 -16.51 -13.69
C ASP A 4 81.27 -15.64 -14.17
N ARG A 5 80.25 -16.32 -14.76
CA ARG A 5 79.00 -15.73 -15.14
C ARG A 5 77.96 -16.00 -14.06
N GLY A 6 77.77 -15.02 -13.19
CA GLY A 6 76.68 -15.00 -12.20
C GLY A 6 75.31 -15.09 -12.85
N SER A 7 74.66 -16.20 -12.61
CA SER A 7 73.28 -16.46 -12.99
C SER A 7 72.34 -15.61 -12.16
N ARG A 8 71.78 -14.54 -12.74
CA ARG A 8 70.71 -13.77 -12.10
C ARG A 8 69.38 -14.54 -12.24
N ARG A 9 69.00 -15.20 -11.15
CA ARG A 9 67.66 -15.74 -11.03
C ARG A 9 66.65 -14.59 -10.93
N MET A 10 65.85 -14.44 -12.00
CA MET A 10 64.71 -13.53 -12.09
C MET A 10 63.59 -14.09 -11.24
N MET A 11 63.38 -13.53 -10.03
CA MET A 11 62.23 -13.85 -9.18
C MET A 11 60.99 -13.18 -9.76
N PHE A 12 60.14 -13.97 -10.41
CA PHE A 12 58.77 -13.58 -10.71
C PHE A 12 57.97 -13.45 -9.43
N ARG A 13 57.73 -12.21 -8.97
CA ARG A 13 56.78 -11.94 -7.91
C ARG A 13 55.38 -11.99 -8.54
N SER A 14 54.69 -13.13 -8.35
CA SER A 14 53.26 -13.24 -8.66
C SER A 14 52.48 -12.34 -7.71
N GLY A 15 52.11 -11.17 -8.21
CA GLY A 15 51.14 -10.29 -7.54
C GLY A 15 49.74 -10.90 -7.64
N ALA A 16 49.27 -11.48 -6.55
CA ALA A 16 47.87 -11.88 -6.42
C ALA A 16 47.00 -10.61 -6.37
N ALA A 17 46.33 -10.28 -7.47
CA ALA A 17 45.32 -9.24 -7.51
C ALA A 17 44.11 -9.73 -6.75
N LEU A 18 43.93 -9.29 -5.50
CA LEU A 18 42.69 -9.42 -4.74
C LEU A 18 41.65 -8.51 -5.37
N LEU A 19 40.76 -9.09 -6.20
CA LEU A 19 39.53 -8.48 -6.64
C LEU A 19 38.57 -8.37 -5.42
N VAL A 20 38.58 -7.22 -4.76
CA VAL A 20 37.56 -6.85 -3.77
C VAL A 20 36.30 -6.57 -4.55
N ALA A 21 35.38 -7.56 -4.64
CA ALA A 21 34.02 -7.35 -5.08
C ALA A 21 33.32 -6.49 -4.03
N ALA A 22 33.24 -5.18 -4.26
CA ALA A 22 32.41 -4.28 -3.50
C ALA A 22 30.96 -4.69 -3.74
N LEU A 23 30.37 -5.45 -2.82
CA LEU A 23 28.93 -5.71 -2.76
C LEU A 23 28.26 -4.35 -2.58
N LEU A 24 27.65 -3.84 -3.65
CA LEU A 24 26.82 -2.64 -3.65
C LEU A 24 25.54 -2.95 -2.87
N SER A 25 25.64 -2.92 -1.54
CA SER A 25 24.46 -2.94 -0.68
C SER A 25 23.69 -1.63 -0.91
N PRO A 26 22.38 -1.68 -1.20
CA PRO A 26 21.59 -0.44 -1.31
C PRO A 26 21.72 0.33 0.00
N PRO A 27 21.76 1.66 -0.03
CA PRO A 27 21.91 2.46 1.17
C PRO A 27 20.78 2.15 2.16
N ALA A 28 21.09 2.02 3.43
CA ALA A 28 20.14 1.66 4.50
C ALA A 28 18.87 2.52 4.51
N ILE A 29 18.97 3.78 4.10
CA ILE A 29 17.83 4.71 3.96
C ILE A 29 16.82 4.21 2.91
N ALA A 30 17.29 3.72 1.75
CA ALA A 30 16.42 3.22 0.70
C ALA A 30 15.70 1.93 1.13
N GLN A 31 16.35 1.06 1.87
CA GLN A 31 15.74 -0.14 2.44
C GLN A 31 14.66 0.21 3.48
N THR A 32 14.93 1.19 4.34
CA THR A 32 13.96 1.66 5.33
C THR A 32 12.72 2.26 4.67
N GLN A 33 12.88 3.07 3.62
CA GLN A 33 11.77 3.66 2.89
C GLN A 33 10.94 2.60 2.16
N ALA A 34 11.59 1.63 1.52
CA ALA A 34 10.89 0.51 0.88
C ALA A 34 10.06 -0.29 1.89
N GLN A 35 10.59 -0.53 3.08
CA GLN A 35 9.88 -1.22 4.15
C GLN A 35 8.69 -0.41 4.69
N MET A 36 8.84 0.90 4.86
CA MET A 36 7.73 1.79 5.25
C MET A 36 6.62 1.79 4.20
N ASN A 37 6.95 1.86 2.92
CA ASN A 37 5.99 1.75 1.82
C ASN A 37 5.25 0.41 1.82
N ALA A 38 5.97 -0.70 2.02
CA ALA A 38 5.38 -2.04 2.09
C ALA A 38 4.44 -2.17 3.30
N THR A 39 4.82 -1.64 4.45
CA THR A 39 4.01 -1.63 5.67
C THR A 39 2.72 -0.83 5.47
N ALA A 40 2.80 0.37 4.92
CA ALA A 40 1.64 1.21 4.61
C ALA A 40 0.70 0.53 3.59
N GLY A 41 1.25 -0.06 2.54
CA GLY A 41 0.48 -0.83 1.55
C GLY A 41 -0.23 -2.04 2.17
N SER A 42 0.43 -2.75 3.09
CA SER A 42 -0.15 -3.88 3.81
C SER A 42 -1.27 -3.44 4.76
N ALA A 43 -1.10 -2.30 5.44
CA ALA A 43 -2.14 -1.71 6.28
C ALA A 43 -3.39 -1.37 5.45
N PHE A 44 -3.22 -0.74 4.31
CA PHE A 44 -4.33 -0.44 3.40
C PHE A 44 -5.06 -1.72 2.94
N LYS A 45 -4.34 -2.76 2.53
CA LYS A 45 -4.97 -4.04 2.14
C LYS A 45 -5.82 -4.64 3.26
N ARG A 46 -5.37 -4.57 4.52
CA ARG A 46 -6.16 -5.06 5.67
C ARG A 46 -7.41 -4.22 5.91
N ALA A 47 -7.30 -2.89 5.84
CA ALA A 47 -8.43 -1.98 5.98
C ALA A 47 -9.47 -2.21 4.88
N ASP A 48 -9.04 -2.35 3.63
CA ASP A 48 -9.92 -2.59 2.47
C ASP A 48 -10.65 -3.93 2.58
N ALA A 49 -9.97 -4.99 3.02
CA ALA A 49 -10.59 -6.28 3.30
C ALA A 49 -11.63 -6.20 4.45
N ALA A 50 -11.36 -5.42 5.50
CA ALA A 50 -12.30 -5.21 6.60
C ALA A 50 -13.53 -4.44 6.13
N MET A 51 -13.34 -3.38 5.36
CA MET A 51 -14.42 -2.60 4.75
C MET A 51 -15.27 -3.48 3.81
N THR A 52 -14.65 -4.34 3.00
CA THR A 52 -15.36 -5.23 2.08
C THR A 52 -16.28 -6.20 2.84
N ARG A 53 -15.82 -6.76 3.96
CA ARG A 53 -16.68 -7.61 4.82
C ARG A 53 -17.84 -6.81 5.39
N GLN A 54 -17.57 -5.61 5.91
CA GLN A 54 -18.63 -4.72 6.45
C GLN A 54 -19.61 -4.31 5.37
N TRP A 55 -19.13 -3.96 4.17
CA TRP A 55 -19.97 -3.66 3.02
C TRP A 55 -20.95 -4.79 2.71
N THR A 56 -20.46 -6.03 2.65
CA THR A 56 -21.30 -7.20 2.37
C THR A 56 -22.43 -7.34 3.40
N ALA A 57 -22.12 -7.18 4.69
CA ALA A 57 -23.10 -7.24 5.76
C ALA A 57 -24.14 -6.10 5.66
N THR A 58 -23.65 -4.87 5.52
CA THR A 58 -24.50 -3.67 5.43
C THR A 58 -25.40 -3.71 4.20
N TYR A 59 -24.87 -4.07 3.03
CA TYR A 59 -25.66 -4.15 1.80
C TYR A 59 -26.75 -5.23 1.88
N ALA A 60 -26.45 -6.37 2.49
CA ALA A 60 -27.45 -7.39 2.78
C ALA A 60 -28.55 -6.90 3.75
N ALA A 61 -28.17 -6.13 4.77
CA ALA A 61 -29.13 -5.49 5.68
C ALA A 61 -30.06 -4.51 4.95
N MET A 62 -29.50 -3.69 4.05
CA MET A 62 -30.27 -2.74 3.25
C MET A 62 -31.25 -3.44 2.29
N LYS A 63 -30.85 -4.56 1.68
CA LYS A 63 -31.76 -5.38 0.85
C LYS A 63 -32.92 -5.98 1.67
N ARG A 64 -32.64 -6.47 2.89
CA ARG A 64 -33.71 -6.95 3.78
C ARG A 64 -34.66 -5.82 4.18
N ARG A 65 -34.13 -4.63 4.40
CA ARG A 65 -34.95 -3.45 4.72
C ARG A 65 -35.86 -3.08 3.56
N ASP A 66 -35.34 -3.07 2.33
CA ASP A 66 -36.19 -2.84 1.14
C ASP A 66 -37.30 -3.88 1.01
N ALA A 67 -37.00 -5.16 1.25
CA ALA A 67 -37.99 -6.24 1.21
C ALA A 67 -39.09 -6.08 2.28
N ALA A 68 -38.79 -5.46 3.41
CA ALA A 68 -39.74 -5.21 4.50
C ALA A 68 -40.45 -3.85 4.38
N ASP A 69 -39.96 -2.94 3.54
CA ASP A 69 -40.52 -1.60 3.38
C ASP A 69 -41.86 -1.66 2.67
N ARG A 70 -42.91 -1.12 3.33
CA ARG A 70 -44.29 -0.99 2.82
C ARG A 70 -44.68 0.45 2.63
N SER A 71 -43.73 1.37 2.59
CA SER A 71 -44.00 2.79 2.37
C SER A 71 -44.54 3.05 0.96
N ARG A 72 -45.18 4.24 0.77
CA ARG A 72 -45.77 4.62 -0.50
C ARG A 72 -44.72 4.68 -1.61
N GLY A 73 -45.11 4.33 -2.83
CA GLY A 73 -44.26 4.43 -4.01
C GLY A 73 -43.27 3.29 -4.19
N GLY A 74 -43.46 2.15 -3.50
CA GLY A 74 -42.63 0.97 -3.66
C GLY A 74 -41.39 0.93 -2.76
N GLY A 75 -41.37 1.74 -1.71
CA GLY A 75 -40.28 1.79 -0.73
C GLY A 75 -39.23 2.87 -1.00
N PHE A 76 -38.32 3.05 -0.05
CA PHE A 76 -37.28 4.08 -0.13
C PHE A 76 -36.15 3.71 -1.10
N GLY A 77 -35.83 2.43 -1.25
CA GLY A 77 -34.69 1.97 -2.07
C GLY A 77 -33.35 2.04 -1.33
N TYR A 78 -33.31 1.56 -0.09
CA TYR A 78 -32.12 1.60 0.78
C TYR A 78 -30.88 0.94 0.14
N ALA A 79 -31.02 -0.21 -0.51
CA ALA A 79 -29.92 -0.90 -1.15
C ALA A 79 -29.35 -0.08 -2.33
N ALA A 80 -30.22 0.49 -3.17
CA ALA A 80 -29.80 1.31 -4.30
C ALA A 80 -29.06 2.58 -3.84
N ALA A 81 -29.61 3.28 -2.84
CA ALA A 81 -28.98 4.45 -2.25
C ALA A 81 -27.61 4.13 -1.62
N THR A 82 -27.52 3.02 -0.88
CA THR A 82 -26.27 2.58 -0.26
C THR A 82 -25.23 2.22 -1.30
N LEU A 83 -25.61 1.55 -2.39
CA LEU A 83 -24.68 1.22 -3.49
C LEU A 83 -24.18 2.48 -4.18
N ALA A 84 -25.05 3.45 -4.46
CA ALA A 84 -24.66 4.74 -5.05
C ALA A 84 -23.66 5.47 -4.14
N SER A 85 -23.96 5.54 -2.83
CA SER A 85 -23.07 6.13 -1.83
C SER A 85 -21.70 5.46 -1.80
N GLN A 86 -21.63 4.12 -1.81
CA GLN A 86 -20.37 3.40 -1.78
C GLN A 86 -19.52 3.66 -3.04
N ARG A 87 -20.16 3.68 -4.20
CA ARG A 87 -19.46 3.97 -5.47
C ARG A 87 -18.89 5.39 -5.50
N ALA A 88 -19.67 6.37 -5.05
CA ALA A 88 -19.22 7.76 -4.97
C ALA A 88 -18.07 7.91 -3.97
N TRP A 89 -18.19 7.24 -2.82
CA TRP A 89 -17.15 7.27 -1.79
C TRP A 89 -15.82 6.66 -2.26
N LEU A 90 -15.83 5.54 -2.99
CA LEU A 90 -14.61 4.94 -3.55
C LEU A 90 -13.87 5.92 -4.48
N LYS A 91 -14.63 6.62 -5.34
CA LYS A 91 -14.06 7.67 -6.21
C LYS A 91 -13.46 8.81 -5.41
N PHE A 92 -14.17 9.28 -4.39
CA PHE A 92 -13.68 10.32 -3.49
C PHE A 92 -12.40 9.89 -2.78
N ARG A 93 -12.38 8.70 -2.16
CA ARG A 93 -11.19 8.18 -1.46
C ARG A 93 -9.96 8.21 -2.36
N ASP A 94 -10.11 7.65 -3.56
CA ASP A 94 -8.97 7.48 -4.45
C ASP A 94 -8.46 8.83 -4.96
N ALA A 95 -9.34 9.77 -5.29
CA ALA A 95 -8.98 11.13 -5.71
C ALA A 95 -8.36 11.94 -4.55
N GLN A 96 -8.95 11.89 -3.35
CA GLN A 96 -8.44 12.58 -2.16
C GLN A 96 -7.03 12.12 -1.82
N CYS A 97 -6.76 10.82 -1.87
CA CYS A 97 -5.46 10.28 -1.50
C CYS A 97 -4.37 10.50 -2.56
N VAL A 98 -4.73 10.81 -3.81
CA VAL A 98 -3.79 11.37 -4.79
C VAL A 98 -3.31 12.75 -4.35
N ILE A 99 -4.21 13.60 -3.87
CA ILE A 99 -3.86 14.95 -3.39
C ILE A 99 -2.97 14.87 -2.15
N GLU A 100 -3.35 14.07 -1.15
CA GLU A 100 -2.55 13.92 0.08
C GLU A 100 -1.16 13.30 -0.20
N GLY A 101 -1.07 12.32 -1.10
CA GLY A 101 0.22 11.81 -1.57
C GLY A 101 1.04 12.85 -2.33
N GLY A 102 0.37 13.79 -2.98
CA GLY A 102 0.98 14.87 -3.76
C GLY A 102 1.82 15.86 -2.94
N GLU A 103 1.61 15.93 -1.61
CA GLU A 103 2.50 16.68 -0.71
C GLU A 103 3.97 16.23 -0.84
N PHE A 104 4.19 14.96 -1.19
CA PHE A 104 5.50 14.35 -1.38
C PHE A 104 5.79 14.03 -2.85
N ALA A 105 5.21 14.80 -3.79
CA ALA A 105 5.28 14.53 -5.22
C ALA A 105 6.71 14.36 -5.73
N GLY A 106 6.98 13.25 -6.43
CA GLY A 106 8.30 12.91 -6.95
C GLY A 106 9.26 12.32 -5.90
N GLY A 107 8.87 12.28 -4.63
CA GLY A 107 9.67 11.71 -3.55
C GLY A 107 9.29 10.26 -3.20
N SER A 108 10.19 9.57 -2.52
CA SER A 108 9.99 8.18 -2.09
C SER A 108 8.85 7.99 -1.07
N MET A 109 8.41 9.04 -0.39
CA MET A 109 7.32 9.03 0.58
C MET A 109 5.93 9.16 -0.05
N GLN A 110 5.80 9.54 -1.30
CA GLN A 110 4.51 9.79 -1.97
C GLN A 110 3.57 8.58 -1.86
N ASN A 111 4.07 7.39 -2.17
CA ASN A 111 3.27 6.16 -2.12
C ASN A 111 2.85 5.78 -0.70
N MET A 112 3.71 6.00 0.29
CA MET A 112 3.41 5.77 1.69
C MET A 112 2.28 6.69 2.17
N ALA A 113 2.39 8.00 1.92
CA ALA A 113 1.39 8.98 2.30
C ALA A 113 0.02 8.69 1.66
N ALA A 114 -0.01 8.37 0.37
CA ALA A 114 -1.23 7.97 -0.32
C ALA A 114 -1.85 6.68 0.27
N ALA A 115 -1.03 5.69 0.63
CA ALA A 115 -1.52 4.46 1.26
C ALA A 115 -2.06 4.69 2.68
N GLN A 116 -1.42 5.54 3.47
CA GLN A 116 -1.88 5.94 4.80
C GLN A 116 -3.21 6.68 4.75
N CYS A 117 -3.36 7.62 3.81
CA CYS A 117 -4.63 8.30 3.54
C CYS A 117 -5.75 7.29 3.23
N ARG A 118 -5.50 6.36 2.29
CA ARG A 118 -6.48 5.33 1.94
C ARG A 118 -6.86 4.46 3.13
N THR A 119 -5.90 4.08 3.97
CA THR A 119 -6.15 3.31 5.19
C THR A 119 -7.12 4.06 6.09
N ARG A 120 -6.80 5.29 6.45
CA ARG A 120 -7.61 6.15 7.34
C ARG A 120 -9.04 6.30 6.83
N LEU A 121 -9.21 6.71 5.57
CA LEU A 121 -10.53 6.89 4.99
C LEU A 121 -11.33 5.57 4.92
N THR A 122 -10.65 4.46 4.66
CA THR A 122 -11.29 3.13 4.59
C THR A 122 -11.76 2.65 5.96
N ASP A 123 -10.99 2.89 7.01
CA ASP A 123 -11.38 2.57 8.39
C ASP A 123 -12.58 3.43 8.82
N GLU A 124 -12.57 4.73 8.52
CA GLU A 124 -13.70 5.63 8.77
C GLU A 124 -14.96 5.14 8.02
N ARG A 125 -14.83 4.73 6.75
CA ARG A 125 -15.95 4.21 5.98
C ARG A 125 -16.51 2.93 6.56
N THR A 126 -15.67 2.06 7.06
CA THR A 126 -16.10 0.82 7.73
C THR A 126 -17.02 1.12 8.93
N VAL A 127 -16.67 2.13 9.72
CA VAL A 127 -17.52 2.59 10.83
C VAL A 127 -18.84 3.19 10.32
N GLN A 128 -18.79 4.02 9.27
CA GLN A 128 -20.00 4.62 8.67
C GLN A 128 -20.96 3.53 8.14
N LEU A 129 -20.45 2.54 7.44
CA LEU A 129 -21.25 1.42 6.92
C LEU A 129 -21.93 0.65 8.06
N ARG A 130 -21.23 0.36 9.16
CA ARG A 130 -21.80 -0.32 10.33
C ARG A 130 -22.94 0.50 10.96
N LYS A 131 -22.80 1.81 11.01
CA LYS A 131 -23.84 2.70 11.54
C LYS A 131 -25.12 2.71 10.71
N LEU A 132 -25.09 2.26 9.46
CA LEU A 132 -26.31 2.11 8.64
C LEU A 132 -27.13 0.86 9.02
N GLU A 133 -26.60 -0.05 9.81
CA GLU A 133 -27.31 -1.26 10.25
C GLU A 133 -28.17 -0.99 11.51
N TRP A 134 -28.83 0.18 11.56
CA TRP A 134 -29.72 0.51 12.69
C TRP A 134 -30.90 -0.45 12.73
N THR A 135 -31.23 -0.91 13.92
CA THR A 135 -32.48 -1.63 14.24
C THR A 135 -33.55 -0.64 14.73
N ARG A 136 -34.73 -0.71 14.16
CA ARG A 136 -35.92 -0.01 14.64
C ARG A 136 -36.96 -1.05 15.05
#